data_122f348f7c3960a3835d217095edd0db
#
_entry.id   122f348f7c3960a3835d217095edd0db
#
_cell.length_a   1.000
_cell.length_b   1.000
_cell.length_c   1.000
_cell.angle_alpha   90.00
_cell.angle_beta   90.00
_cell.angle_gamma   90.00
#
_symmetry.space_group_name_H-M   'P 1'
#
loop_
_entity.id
_entity.type
_entity.pdbx_description
1 polymer ?
#
loop_
_entity_poly.entity_id
_entity_poly.type
_entity_poly.pdbx_seq_one_letter_code
_entity_poly.pdbx_strand_id
1 'polypeptide(L)'
;MQQSITKQPTVILELTVRNHPGVMSHICGLFARRAFNVEGILCLPLPEGDQSRIWLQVADDQRLEQMVSQVDKLEDVVQIIRHADDPGIFNRLTAFVQ
;
A
#
# COMPACT_ATOMS: atom_id res chain seq x y z
N MET A 1 23.38 -19.01 8.25
CA MET A 1 23.08 -18.94 7.64
C MET A 1 22.44 -18.23 7.11
N GLN A 2 22.20 -17.72 6.75
CA GLN A 2 21.63 -17.14 6.21
C GLN A 2 21.20 -17.26 5.29
N GLN A 3 20.86 -17.39 5.21
CA GLN A 3 20.44 -17.53 4.16
C GLN A 3 20.19 -16.69 3.25
N SER A 4 20.61 -16.83 2.32
CA SER A 4 20.29 -15.91 1.39
C SER A 4 18.91 -16.18 0.93
N ILE A 5 18.03 -15.55 1.51
CA ILE A 5 16.69 -15.67 1.11
C ILE A 5 16.45 -14.69 0.03
N THR A 6 16.04 -15.16 -1.10
CA THR A 6 15.63 -14.29 -2.18
C THR A 6 14.38 -13.59 -1.74
N LYS A 7 14.48 -12.32 -1.55
CA LYS A 7 13.34 -11.54 -1.16
C LYS A 7 12.37 -11.49 -2.31
N GLN A 8 11.11 -11.75 -2.04
CA GLN A 8 10.09 -11.63 -3.06
C GLN A 8 10.00 -10.17 -3.50
N PRO A 9 9.91 -9.90 -4.81
CA PRO A 9 9.78 -8.52 -5.28
C PRO A 9 8.56 -7.85 -4.69
N THR A 10 8.66 -6.56 -4.47
CA THR A 10 7.55 -5.78 -3.96
C THR A 10 7.19 -4.69 -4.95
N VAL A 11 5.95 -4.22 -4.84
CA VAL A 11 5.48 -3.07 -5.60
C VAL A 11 4.86 -2.09 -4.63
N ILE A 12 4.72 -0.86 -5.08
CA ILE A 12 4.11 0.19 -4.29
C ILE A 12 2.75 0.52 -4.89
N LEU A 13 1.73 0.51 -4.06
CA LEU A 13 0.40 0.98 -4.45
C LEU A 13 0.20 2.36 -3.84
N GLU A 14 -0.16 3.31 -4.67
CA GLU A 14 -0.45 4.67 -4.23
C GLU A 14 -1.94 4.88 -4.35
N LEU A 15 -2.61 5.07 -3.23
CA LEU A 15 -4.05 5.25 -3.19
C LEU A 15 -4.36 6.69 -2.79
N THR A 16 -5.33 7.29 -3.48
CA THR A 16 -5.94 8.52 -3.01
C THR A 16 -7.31 8.15 -2.50
N VAL A 17 -7.60 8.49 -1.26
CA VAL A 17 -8.83 8.06 -0.59
C VAL A 17 -9.52 9.25 0.06
N ARG A 18 -10.83 9.11 0.29
CA ARG A 18 -11.58 10.08 1.08
C ARG A 18 -11.14 9.96 2.52
N ASN A 19 -10.94 11.12 3.14
CA ASN A 19 -10.37 11.19 4.48
C ASN A 19 -11.47 11.13 5.52
N HIS A 20 -11.83 9.90 5.94
CA HIS A 20 -12.80 9.75 7.01
C HIS A 20 -12.43 8.56 7.89
N PRO A 21 -13.03 8.49 9.08
CA PRO A 21 -12.71 7.42 10.03
C PRO A 21 -12.93 6.03 9.43
N GLY A 22 -12.00 5.14 9.69
CA GLY A 22 -12.16 3.76 9.29
C GLY A 22 -11.63 3.39 7.93
N VAL A 23 -11.26 4.36 7.08
CA VAL A 23 -10.80 4.03 5.73
C VAL A 23 -9.52 3.18 5.77
N MET A 24 -8.59 3.51 6.66
CA MET A 24 -7.37 2.73 6.81
C MET A 24 -7.64 1.31 7.27
N SER A 25 -8.51 1.16 8.25
CA SER A 25 -8.88 -0.16 8.76
C SER A 25 -9.54 -1.00 7.68
N HIS A 26 -10.37 -0.37 6.86
CA HIS A 26 -11.08 -1.07 5.80
C HIS A 26 -10.09 -1.60 4.76
N ILE A 27 -9.14 -0.76 4.36
CA ILE A 27 -8.14 -1.14 3.36
C ILE A 27 -7.22 -2.23 3.92
N CYS A 28 -6.69 -2.03 5.12
CA CYS A 28 -5.82 -3.02 5.74
C CYS A 28 -6.55 -4.34 5.96
N GLY A 29 -7.82 -4.27 6.35
CA GLY A 29 -8.63 -5.46 6.55
C GLY A 29 -8.83 -6.25 5.27
N LEU A 30 -8.97 -5.56 4.15
CA LEU A 30 -9.14 -6.22 2.87
C LEU A 30 -7.90 -7.05 2.52
N PHE A 31 -6.71 -6.48 2.72
CA PHE A 31 -5.47 -7.21 2.48
C PHE A 31 -5.31 -8.37 3.45
N ALA A 32 -5.64 -8.15 4.72
CA ALA A 32 -5.50 -9.17 5.75
C ALA A 32 -6.41 -10.36 5.48
N ARG A 33 -7.64 -10.12 5.07
CA ARG A 33 -8.58 -11.20 4.80
C ARG A 33 -8.14 -12.11 3.67
N ARG A 34 -7.30 -11.61 2.78
CA ARG A 34 -6.78 -12.40 1.67
C ARG A 34 -5.36 -12.88 1.93
N ALA A 35 -4.92 -12.78 3.19
CA ALA A 35 -3.58 -13.20 3.59
C ALA A 35 -2.50 -12.56 2.74
N PHE A 36 -2.71 -11.29 2.40
CA PHE A 36 -1.76 -10.52 1.61
C PHE A 36 -0.90 -9.71 2.55
N ASN A 37 0.41 -9.89 2.46
CA ASN A 37 1.32 -9.24 3.38
C ASN A 37 1.60 -7.80 2.94
N VAL A 38 1.34 -6.85 3.82
CA VAL A 38 1.68 -5.45 3.62
C VAL A 38 2.96 -5.19 4.40
N GLU A 39 4.04 -4.88 3.69
CA GLU A 39 5.36 -4.71 4.31
C GLU A 39 5.62 -3.29 4.77
N GLY A 40 4.93 -2.34 4.18
CA GLY A 40 5.07 -0.95 4.57
C GLY A 40 3.80 -0.19 4.30
N ILE A 41 3.53 0.80 5.11
CA ILE A 41 2.34 1.62 4.94
C ILE A 41 2.64 3.04 5.41
N LEU A 42 2.21 4.01 4.63
CA LEU A 42 2.32 5.42 4.97
C LEU A 42 1.03 6.10 4.54
N CYS A 43 0.45 6.87 5.43
CA CYS A 43 -0.78 7.59 5.13
C CYS A 43 -0.63 9.04 5.57
N LEU A 44 -0.86 9.97 4.66
CA LEU A 44 -0.75 11.40 4.96
C LEU A 44 -1.93 12.13 4.33
N PRO A 45 -2.46 13.15 5.03
CA PRO A 45 -3.53 13.95 4.44
C PRO A 45 -2.97 14.80 3.31
N LEU A 46 -3.79 15.03 2.30
CA LEU A 46 -3.44 15.95 1.23
C LEU A 46 -3.75 17.39 1.67
N PRO A 47 -3.13 18.38 1.02
CA PRO A 47 -3.28 19.77 1.47
C PRO A 47 -4.72 20.26 1.57
N GLU A 48 -5.59 19.75 0.71
CA GLU A 48 -7.00 20.16 0.73
C GLU A 48 -7.76 19.67 1.95
N GLY A 49 -7.28 18.61 2.60
CA GLY A 49 -7.85 18.17 3.85
C GLY A 49 -8.98 17.16 3.75
N ASP A 50 -9.62 17.00 2.60
CA ASP A 50 -10.72 16.04 2.45
C ASP A 50 -10.28 14.72 1.86
N GLN A 51 -9.01 14.59 1.50
CA GLN A 51 -8.45 13.36 0.97
C GLN A 51 -7.11 13.05 1.61
N SER A 52 -6.74 11.79 1.60
CA SER A 52 -5.45 11.33 2.08
C SER A 52 -4.80 10.47 1.02
N ARG A 53 -3.48 10.40 1.06
CA ARG A 53 -2.75 9.51 0.19
C ARG A 53 -2.14 8.40 1.01
N ILE A 54 -2.35 7.17 0.56
CA ILE A 54 -1.85 5.98 1.23
C ILE A 54 -0.87 5.29 0.30
N TRP A 55 0.31 4.99 0.83
CA TRP A 55 1.32 4.25 0.09
C TRP A 55 1.46 2.90 0.76
N LEU A 56 1.30 1.83 -0.01
CA LEU A 56 1.40 0.47 0.49
C LEU A 56 2.52 -0.24 -0.24
N GLN A 57 3.42 -0.85 0.52
CA GLN A 57 4.45 -1.71 -0.06
C GLN A 57 3.99 -3.14 0.13
N VAL A 58 3.74 -3.84 -0.97
CA VAL A 58 3.15 -5.17 -0.94
C VAL A 58 3.94 -6.10 -1.85
N ALA A 59 3.81 -7.40 -1.60
CA ALA A 59 4.45 -8.40 -2.44
C ALA A 59 3.90 -8.34 -3.86
N ASP A 60 4.79 -8.50 -4.84
CA ASP A 60 4.38 -8.59 -6.24
C ASP A 60 3.99 -10.03 -6.52
N ASP A 61 2.78 -10.35 -6.16
CA ASP A 61 2.21 -11.69 -6.18
C ASP A 61 1.22 -11.75 -7.35
N GLN A 62 1.04 -12.92 -7.93
CA GLN A 62 0.11 -13.03 -9.05
C GLN A 62 -1.33 -12.72 -8.67
N ARG A 63 -1.64 -12.70 -7.36
CA ARG A 63 -2.97 -12.30 -6.89
C ARG A 63 -3.10 -10.79 -6.81
N LEU A 64 -2.01 -10.04 -7.01
CA LEU A 64 -2.01 -8.60 -6.77
C LEU A 64 -2.98 -7.87 -7.70
N GLU A 65 -3.05 -8.30 -8.96
CA GLU A 65 -3.95 -7.67 -9.91
C GLU A 65 -5.39 -7.73 -9.42
N GLN A 66 -5.78 -8.88 -8.87
CA GLN A 66 -7.11 -9.07 -8.32
C GLN A 66 -7.31 -8.20 -7.08
N MET A 67 -6.27 -8.09 -6.26
CA MET A 67 -6.33 -7.22 -5.08
C MET A 67 -6.52 -5.76 -5.47
N VAL A 68 -5.78 -5.29 -6.48
CA VAL A 68 -5.91 -3.92 -6.96
C VAL A 68 -7.33 -3.67 -7.44
N SER A 69 -7.90 -4.64 -8.17
CA SER A 69 -9.26 -4.52 -8.65
C SER A 69 -10.26 -4.41 -7.49
N GLN A 70 -10.04 -5.19 -6.43
CA GLN A 70 -10.92 -5.14 -5.26
C GLN A 70 -10.82 -3.81 -4.53
N VAL A 71 -9.59 -3.31 -4.36
CA VAL A 71 -9.36 -2.02 -3.69
C VAL A 71 -10.00 -0.90 -4.49
N ASP A 72 -9.88 -0.97 -5.81
CA ASP A 72 -10.42 0.06 -6.71
C ASP A 72 -11.94 0.16 -6.60
N LYS A 73 -12.59 -0.91 -6.16
CA LYS A 73 -14.05 -0.91 -6.03
C LYS A 73 -14.54 -0.35 -4.70
N LEU A 74 -13.62 -0.06 -3.77
CA LEU A 74 -14.03 0.51 -2.49
C LEU A 74 -14.53 1.93 -2.70
N GLU A 75 -15.63 2.26 -2.06
CA GLU A 75 -16.29 3.54 -2.26
C GLU A 75 -15.37 4.71 -1.93
N ASP A 76 -14.52 4.55 -0.93
CA ASP A 76 -13.68 5.63 -0.46
C ASP A 76 -12.39 5.79 -1.25
N VAL A 77 -12.11 4.88 -2.18
CA VAL A 77 -10.91 4.96 -3.00
C VAL A 77 -11.21 5.76 -4.24
N VAL A 78 -10.54 6.91 -4.36
CA VAL A 78 -10.72 7.80 -5.50
C VAL A 78 -9.84 7.38 -6.67
N GLN A 79 -8.63 6.94 -6.37
CA GLN A 79 -7.67 6.58 -7.40
C GLN A 79 -6.66 5.59 -6.82
N ILE A 80 -6.18 4.68 -7.67
CA ILE A 80 -5.11 3.77 -7.29
C ILE A 80 -4.11 3.73 -8.43
N ILE A 81 -2.82 3.84 -8.09
CA ILE A 81 -1.72 3.79 -9.04
C ILE A 81 -0.75 2.72 -8.56
N ARG A 82 -0.35 1.86 -9.48
CA ARG A 82 0.63 0.82 -9.19
C ARG A 82 1.99 1.25 -9.70
N HIS A 83 2.98 1.26 -8.81
CA HIS A 83 4.35 1.59 -9.16
C HIS A 83 5.19 0.32 -9.14
N ALA A 84 5.90 0.06 -10.23
CA ALA A 84 6.75 -1.13 -10.31
C ALA A 84 7.92 -1.04 -9.35
N ASP A 85 8.41 0.17 -9.10
CA ASP A 85 9.54 0.39 -8.21
C ASP A 85 9.16 1.40 -7.14
N ASP A 86 9.85 1.30 -6.02
CA ASP A 86 9.68 2.28 -4.94
C ASP A 86 10.14 3.65 -5.44
N PRO A 87 9.28 4.67 -5.41
CA PRO A 87 9.68 6.03 -5.80
C PRO A 87 10.60 6.69 -4.78
N GLY A 88 11.17 5.93 -3.86
CA GLY A 88 12.12 6.41 -2.89
C GLY A 88 11.57 6.63 -1.50
N ILE A 89 10.27 6.48 -1.34
CA ILE A 89 9.62 6.78 -0.06
C ILE A 89 10.01 5.78 1.02
N PHE A 90 9.81 4.50 0.74
CA PHE A 90 10.07 3.48 1.76
C PHE A 90 11.56 3.27 1.98
N ASN A 91 12.37 3.44 0.94
CA ASN A 91 13.81 3.36 1.10
C ASN A 91 14.31 4.44 2.03
N ARG A 92 13.80 5.66 1.90
CA ARG A 92 14.19 6.75 2.78
C ARG A 92 13.72 6.54 4.20
N LEU A 93 12.48 6.03 4.35
CA LEU A 93 11.94 5.76 5.67
C LEU A 93 12.70 4.65 6.36
N THR A 94 13.06 3.60 5.64
CA THR A 94 13.85 2.52 6.19
C THR A 94 15.18 3.02 6.73
N ALA A 95 15.87 3.86 5.95
CA ALA A 95 17.12 4.44 6.39
C ALA A 95 16.93 5.32 7.62
N PHE A 96 15.80 6.00 7.69
CA PHE A 96 15.53 6.91 8.81
C PHE A 96 15.29 6.16 10.11
N VAL A 97 14.62 5.01 10.07
CA VAL A 97 14.28 4.28 11.29
C VAL A 97 15.34 3.28 11.71
N GLN A 98 16.31 3.02 10.86
CA GLN A 98 17.43 2.16 11.17
C GLN A 98 18.64 3.00 11.54
#